data_2ff9fb9b64cefe04aa545d3aedfefe51
#
_entry.id   2ff9fb9b64cefe04aa545d3aedfefe51
#
_cell.length_a   1.000
_cell.length_b   1.000
_cell.length_c   1.000
_cell.angle_alpha   90.00
_cell.angle_beta   90.00
_cell.angle_gamma   90.00
#
_symmetry.space_group_name_H-M   'P 1'
#
loop_
_entity.id
_entity.type
_entity.pdbx_description
1 polymer ?
#
loop_
_entity_poly.entity_id
_entity_poly.type
_entity_poly.pdbx_seq_one_letter_code
_entity_poly.pdbx_strand_id
1 'polypeptide(L)'
;MSKLRLDKYLADMGVGTRQEVKALIRKGRVAVDGITAKAPELKVDPDEAQVTVDGNSISYVKMEYWMLHKPAGVVSATEDRRDRTVLDLLSDAARKDLFPVGRLDKDTEGLLLITNDGALSHRLLSPKSHVSKVYEAVIDGKVIEEDRQAFAEGLDIGDDKPTLPAELTILETTEKEPGIFESRIRITICEGRFHQIKRMFEKVGKTVVYLKRLSMGSLELDPALPKGS
;
A
#
# COMPACT_ATOMS: atom_id res chain seq x y z
N MET A 1 16.10 19.69 12.33
CA MET A 1 16.22 18.85 11.09
C MET A 1 17.18 19.48 10.07
N SER A 2 17.54 18.77 8.98
CA SER A 2 18.30 19.40 7.90
C SER A 2 17.40 20.39 7.14
N LYS A 3 17.89 21.61 6.95
CA LYS A 3 17.16 22.64 6.17
C LYS A 3 16.88 22.15 4.77
N LEU A 4 15.66 22.39 4.29
CA LEU A 4 15.18 22.05 2.96
C LEU A 4 15.24 23.29 2.04
N ARG A 5 15.40 23.04 0.73
CA ARG A 5 15.18 24.10 -0.25
C ARG A 5 13.69 24.44 -0.33
N LEU A 6 13.37 25.72 -0.43
CA LEU A 6 11.99 26.22 -0.49
C LEU A 6 11.21 25.66 -1.69
N ASP A 7 11.88 25.51 -2.86
CA ASP A 7 11.25 24.89 -4.03
C ASP A 7 10.88 23.42 -3.80
N LYS A 8 11.70 22.69 -3.02
CA LYS A 8 11.40 21.32 -2.62
C LYS A 8 10.27 21.28 -1.58
N TYR A 9 10.35 22.09 -0.53
CA TYR A 9 9.33 22.21 0.51
C TYR A 9 7.92 22.36 -0.10
N LEU A 10 7.74 23.33 -0.99
CA LEU A 10 6.43 23.61 -1.57
C LEU A 10 5.98 22.54 -2.58
N ALA A 11 6.90 21.96 -3.35
CA ALA A 11 6.58 20.86 -4.26
C ALA A 11 6.17 19.60 -3.51
N ASP A 12 6.87 19.26 -2.42
CA ASP A 12 6.54 18.14 -1.54
C ASP A 12 5.12 18.30 -0.94
N MET A 13 4.69 19.53 -0.66
CA MET A 13 3.36 19.87 -0.13
C MET A 13 2.30 20.09 -1.23
N GLY A 14 2.59 19.70 -2.47
CA GLY A 14 1.59 19.70 -3.54
C GLY A 14 1.17 21.07 -4.06
N VAL A 15 1.90 22.14 -3.74
CA VAL A 15 1.63 23.49 -4.25
C VAL A 15 1.78 23.56 -5.78
N GLY A 16 2.59 22.70 -6.35
CA GLY A 16 2.81 22.56 -7.79
C GLY A 16 4.09 21.77 -8.08
N THR A 17 4.36 21.55 -9.37
CA THR A 17 5.65 21.02 -9.81
C THR A 17 6.79 21.94 -9.39
N ARG A 18 8.01 21.44 -9.32
CA ARG A 18 9.18 22.29 -8.99
C ARG A 18 9.33 23.50 -9.90
N GLN A 19 8.92 23.39 -11.18
CA GLN A 19 8.97 24.52 -12.12
C GLN A 19 7.91 25.57 -11.80
N GLU A 20 6.68 25.15 -11.53
CA GLU A 20 5.58 26.04 -11.13
C GLU A 20 5.90 26.75 -9.82
N VAL A 21 6.39 26.02 -8.82
CA VAL A 21 6.81 26.59 -7.53
C VAL A 21 7.91 27.65 -7.72
N LYS A 22 8.92 27.38 -8.55
CA LYS A 22 9.94 28.40 -8.88
C LYS A 22 9.33 29.65 -9.52
N ALA A 23 8.33 29.49 -10.38
CA ALA A 23 7.62 30.62 -10.97
C ALA A 23 6.83 31.42 -9.92
N LEU A 24 6.16 30.75 -8.97
CA LEU A 24 5.45 31.39 -7.85
C LEU A 24 6.41 32.22 -6.98
N ILE A 25 7.56 31.65 -6.61
CA ILE A 25 8.58 32.34 -5.80
C ILE A 25 9.09 33.59 -6.54
N ARG A 26 9.44 33.47 -7.83
CA ARG A 26 9.92 34.61 -8.64
C ARG A 26 8.88 35.71 -8.81
N LYS A 27 7.58 35.36 -8.80
CA LYS A 27 6.47 36.32 -8.87
C LYS A 27 6.15 36.96 -7.50
N GLY A 28 6.89 36.64 -6.43
CA GLY A 28 6.71 37.20 -5.10
C GLY A 28 5.46 36.70 -4.38
N ARG A 29 4.89 35.56 -4.78
CA ARG A 29 3.69 34.97 -4.20
C ARG A 29 3.96 34.11 -2.97
N VAL A 30 5.24 33.90 -2.61
CA VAL A 30 5.70 33.08 -1.50
C VAL A 30 6.38 33.94 -0.47
N ALA A 31 6.02 33.76 0.80
CA ALA A 31 6.75 34.38 1.92
C ALA A 31 7.21 33.31 2.92
N VAL A 32 8.32 33.61 3.58
CA VAL A 32 8.90 32.83 4.68
C VAL A 32 9.07 33.75 5.87
N ASP A 33 8.47 33.42 6.99
CA ASP A 33 8.48 34.24 8.23
C ASP A 33 8.03 35.70 7.97
N GLY A 34 7.01 35.86 7.12
CA GLY A 34 6.46 37.15 6.73
C GLY A 34 7.27 37.91 5.67
N ILE A 35 8.42 37.42 5.24
CA ILE A 35 9.28 38.06 4.25
C ILE A 35 9.13 37.39 2.88
N THR A 36 8.85 38.18 1.84
CA THR A 36 8.74 37.66 0.46
C THR A 36 10.03 36.98 0.01
N ALA A 37 9.93 35.68 -0.32
CA ALA A 37 11.05 34.90 -0.80
C ALA A 37 11.37 35.26 -2.27
N LYS A 38 12.66 35.45 -2.59
CA LYS A 38 13.13 35.79 -3.96
C LYS A 38 13.87 34.65 -4.64
N ALA A 39 14.39 33.68 -3.86
CA ALA A 39 15.24 32.61 -4.34
C ALA A 39 14.60 31.23 -4.08
N PRO A 40 14.34 30.43 -5.13
CA PRO A 40 13.81 29.06 -4.97
C PRO A 40 14.70 28.13 -4.15
N GLU A 41 16.00 28.38 -4.13
CA GLU A 41 17.01 27.63 -3.38
C GLU A 41 17.15 28.07 -1.92
N LEU A 42 16.41 29.05 -1.44
CA LEU A 42 16.37 29.47 -0.05
C LEU A 42 16.18 28.24 0.84
N LYS A 43 17.06 28.08 1.82
CA LYS A 43 16.99 26.98 2.78
C LYS A 43 16.11 27.37 3.96
N VAL A 44 15.05 26.63 4.17
CA VAL A 44 14.09 26.82 5.27
C VAL A 44 14.16 25.62 6.22
N ASP A 45 13.95 25.87 7.50
CA ASP A 45 13.76 24.80 8.47
C ASP A 45 12.30 24.36 8.44
N PRO A 46 11.98 23.11 8.08
CA PRO A 46 10.61 22.66 7.95
C PRO A 46 9.84 22.59 9.29
N ASP A 47 10.55 22.59 10.40
CA ASP A 47 9.93 22.53 11.75
C ASP A 47 9.60 23.91 12.32
N GLU A 48 10.31 24.96 11.87
CA GLU A 48 10.23 26.30 12.47
C GLU A 48 9.68 27.34 11.50
N ALA A 49 9.98 27.24 10.20
CA ALA A 49 9.66 28.26 9.22
C ALA A 49 8.15 28.35 8.93
N GLN A 50 7.60 29.56 9.00
CA GLN A 50 6.24 29.86 8.57
C GLN A 50 6.23 30.17 7.06
N VAL A 51 5.88 29.20 6.24
CA VAL A 51 5.82 29.36 4.79
C VAL A 51 4.39 29.65 4.37
N THR A 52 4.20 30.71 3.56
CA THR A 52 2.89 31.04 2.99
C THR A 52 2.96 31.17 1.47
N VAL A 53 1.86 30.84 0.82
CA VAL A 53 1.64 31.06 -0.63
C VAL A 53 0.34 31.82 -0.79
N ASP A 54 0.39 33.01 -1.38
CA ASP A 54 -0.74 33.94 -1.51
C ASP A 54 -1.44 34.22 -0.16
N GLY A 55 -0.67 34.27 0.92
CA GLY A 55 -1.16 34.47 2.28
C GLY A 55 -1.67 33.20 2.97
N ASN A 56 -1.82 32.07 2.27
CA ASN A 56 -2.24 30.81 2.87
C ASN A 56 -1.04 30.06 3.46
N SER A 57 -1.13 29.64 4.73
CA SER A 57 -0.06 28.91 5.39
C SER A 57 0.09 27.49 4.82
N ILE A 58 1.32 27.09 4.56
CA ILE A 58 1.69 25.75 4.12
C ILE A 58 2.57 25.10 5.20
N SER A 59 2.02 24.16 5.94
CA SER A 59 2.77 23.38 6.94
C SER A 59 3.45 22.18 6.30
N TYR A 60 4.72 21.92 6.67
CA TYR A 60 5.46 20.78 6.12
C TYR A 60 5.14 19.50 6.87
N VAL A 61 4.69 18.50 6.15
CA VAL A 61 4.52 17.12 6.65
C VAL A 61 5.68 16.28 6.13
N LYS A 62 6.55 15.82 7.03
CA LYS A 62 7.75 15.06 6.65
C LYS A 62 7.42 13.66 6.17
N MET A 63 6.68 12.92 6.97
CA MET A 63 6.24 11.56 6.69
C MET A 63 4.73 11.49 6.87
N GLU A 64 4.08 10.80 5.96
CA GLU A 64 2.64 10.60 5.98
C GLU A 64 2.34 9.11 5.82
N TYR A 65 1.37 8.61 6.57
CA TYR A 65 1.01 7.20 6.62
C TYR A 65 -0.50 7.07 6.53
N TRP A 66 -0.96 6.26 5.58
CA TRP A 66 -2.36 5.95 5.38
C TRP A 66 -2.59 4.45 5.48
N MET A 67 -3.54 4.05 6.31
CA MET A 67 -4.13 2.72 6.24
C MET A 67 -5.28 2.80 5.25
N LEU A 68 -5.16 2.13 4.13
CA LEU A 68 -6.24 2.02 3.16
C LEU A 68 -6.88 0.63 3.23
N HIS A 69 -8.20 0.57 3.37
CA HIS A 69 -8.97 -0.61 3.05
C HIS A 69 -9.20 -0.66 1.54
N LYS A 70 -8.20 -1.15 0.81
CA LYS A 70 -8.24 -1.20 -0.65
C LYS A 70 -9.47 -1.96 -1.14
N PRO A 71 -10.33 -1.37 -1.97
CA PRO A 71 -11.41 -2.09 -2.63
C PRO A 71 -10.89 -2.88 -3.84
N ALA A 72 -11.67 -3.83 -4.32
CA ALA A 72 -11.47 -4.41 -5.65
C ALA A 72 -11.65 -3.36 -6.76
N GLY A 73 -11.06 -3.59 -7.92
CA GLY A 73 -11.20 -2.73 -9.10
C GLY A 73 -10.18 -1.61 -9.24
N VAL A 74 -9.37 -1.32 -8.20
CA VAL A 74 -8.28 -0.34 -8.27
C VAL A 74 -6.91 -1.01 -8.23
N VAL A 75 -5.91 -0.40 -8.86
CA VAL A 75 -4.54 -0.93 -8.92
C VAL A 75 -3.63 -0.33 -7.85
N SER A 76 -2.71 -1.14 -7.32
CA SER A 76 -1.70 -0.71 -6.35
C SER A 76 -0.52 -0.06 -7.09
N ALA A 77 -0.75 1.13 -7.63
CA ALA A 77 0.24 1.94 -8.35
C ALA A 77 0.14 3.40 -7.94
N THR A 78 1.17 4.19 -8.23
CA THR A 78 1.16 5.65 -8.05
C THR A 78 0.43 6.33 -9.20
N GLU A 79 0.56 5.80 -10.41
CA GLU A 79 -0.09 6.28 -11.62
C GLU A 79 -0.44 5.09 -12.51
N ASP A 80 -1.56 5.16 -13.23
CA ASP A 80 -1.93 4.22 -14.28
C ASP A 80 -2.71 4.95 -15.36
N ARG A 81 -2.55 4.50 -16.64
CA ARG A 81 -3.21 5.17 -17.79
C ARG A 81 -4.64 4.71 -18.04
N ARG A 82 -5.04 3.59 -17.48
CA ARG A 82 -6.33 2.93 -17.77
C ARG A 82 -7.16 2.74 -16.53
N ASP A 83 -6.51 2.41 -15.43
CA ASP A 83 -7.17 2.00 -14.19
C ASP A 83 -7.01 3.06 -13.11
N ARG A 84 -8.05 3.23 -12.32
CA ARG A 84 -7.99 4.02 -11.09
C ARG A 84 -6.97 3.40 -10.12
N THR A 85 -6.13 4.25 -9.54
CA THR A 85 -5.08 3.82 -8.60
C THR A 85 -5.54 3.95 -7.15
N VAL A 86 -4.79 3.35 -6.24
CA VAL A 86 -5.01 3.50 -4.80
C VAL A 86 -4.77 4.93 -4.30
N LEU A 87 -3.93 5.72 -4.99
CA LEU A 87 -3.70 7.13 -4.63
C LEU A 87 -4.88 8.03 -5.01
N ASP A 88 -5.65 7.68 -6.03
CA ASP A 88 -6.86 8.41 -6.41
C ASP A 88 -7.98 8.32 -5.36
N LEU A 89 -7.82 7.45 -4.35
CA LEU A 89 -8.73 7.32 -3.22
C LEU A 89 -8.40 8.28 -2.06
N LEU A 90 -7.21 8.90 -2.06
CA LEU A 90 -6.72 9.74 -0.98
C LEU A 90 -6.95 11.23 -1.29
N SER A 91 -8.13 11.75 -0.96
CA SER A 91 -8.48 13.15 -1.23
C SER A 91 -7.72 14.15 -0.37
N ASP A 92 -7.40 13.78 0.88
CA ASP A 92 -6.88 14.68 1.91
C ASP A 92 -5.36 14.53 2.13
N ALA A 93 -4.67 13.81 1.25
CA ALA A 93 -3.23 13.62 1.34
C ALA A 93 -2.46 14.94 1.17
N ALA A 94 -1.69 15.31 2.19
CA ALA A 94 -0.84 16.49 2.18
C ALA A 94 0.37 16.31 1.26
N ARG A 95 0.92 15.09 1.22
CA ARG A 95 2.09 14.72 0.41
C ARG A 95 1.68 14.28 -1.00
N LYS A 96 2.50 14.61 -1.98
CA LYS A 96 2.31 14.15 -3.38
C LYS A 96 3.27 13.03 -3.80
N ASP A 97 4.22 12.69 -2.94
CA ASP A 97 5.21 11.63 -3.17
C ASP A 97 4.86 10.32 -2.44
N LEU A 98 3.58 10.12 -2.14
CA LEU A 98 3.07 8.89 -1.54
C LEU A 98 3.15 7.72 -2.53
N PHE A 99 3.36 6.52 -1.98
CA PHE A 99 3.34 5.28 -2.74
C PHE A 99 2.82 4.11 -1.88
N PRO A 100 2.21 3.09 -2.50
CA PRO A 100 1.76 1.90 -1.76
C PRO A 100 2.93 1.03 -1.30
N VAL A 101 2.87 0.55 -0.06
CA VAL A 101 3.83 -0.40 0.51
C VAL A 101 3.47 -1.81 0.08
N GLY A 102 4.10 -2.25 -0.98
CA GLY A 102 3.76 -3.49 -1.67
C GLY A 102 2.53 -3.35 -2.57
N ARG A 103 2.10 -4.47 -3.11
CA ARG A 103 1.01 -4.51 -4.08
C ARG A 103 -0.02 -5.56 -3.69
N LEU A 104 -1.28 -5.22 -3.85
CA LEU A 104 -2.40 -6.12 -3.93
C LEU A 104 -2.88 -6.14 -5.37
N ASP A 105 -3.33 -7.28 -5.85
CA ASP A 105 -3.90 -7.42 -7.19
C ASP A 105 -5.14 -6.51 -7.33
N LYS A 106 -5.54 -6.23 -8.56
CA LYS A 106 -6.68 -5.36 -8.84
C LYS A 106 -7.98 -5.86 -8.18
N ASP A 107 -8.18 -7.17 -8.14
CA ASP A 107 -9.33 -7.84 -7.54
C ASP A 107 -9.16 -8.18 -6.05
N THR A 108 -7.96 -8.04 -5.49
CA THR A 108 -7.67 -8.29 -4.08
C THR A 108 -7.99 -7.06 -3.23
N GLU A 109 -8.64 -7.29 -2.12
CA GLU A 109 -9.07 -6.26 -1.16
C GLU A 109 -8.20 -6.23 0.10
N GLY A 110 -8.49 -5.26 0.99
CA GLY A 110 -7.99 -5.24 2.35
C GLY A 110 -6.86 -4.27 2.62
N LEU A 111 -6.09 -4.55 3.65
CA LEU A 111 -5.07 -3.65 4.18
C LEU A 111 -4.00 -3.31 3.14
N LEU A 112 -3.87 -2.04 2.83
CA LEU A 112 -2.75 -1.49 2.09
C LEU A 112 -2.20 -0.26 2.81
N LEU A 113 -0.93 -0.29 3.21
CA LEU A 113 -0.24 0.88 3.74
C LEU A 113 0.24 1.76 2.57
N ILE A 114 -0.01 3.06 2.68
CA ILE A 114 0.48 4.07 1.73
C ILE A 114 1.30 5.09 2.52
N THR A 115 2.48 5.45 2.04
CA THR A 115 3.39 6.36 2.72
C THR A 115 4.44 6.93 1.76
N ASN A 116 5.19 7.92 2.20
CA ASN A 116 6.43 8.38 1.56
C ASN A 116 7.70 7.93 2.33
N ASP A 117 7.56 7.06 3.34
CA ASP A 117 8.68 6.46 4.08
C ASP A 117 9.26 5.24 3.34
N GLY A 118 10.24 5.50 2.46
CA GLY A 118 10.93 4.45 1.73
C GLY A 118 11.71 3.48 2.63
N ALA A 119 12.21 3.93 3.78
CA ALA A 119 12.94 3.08 4.70
C ALA A 119 12.00 2.06 5.39
N LEU A 120 10.82 2.51 5.82
CA LEU A 120 9.78 1.62 6.36
C LEU A 120 9.33 0.63 5.29
N SER A 121 9.01 1.11 4.08
CA SER A 121 8.60 0.27 2.96
C SER A 121 9.62 -0.84 2.68
N HIS A 122 10.90 -0.49 2.60
CA HIS A 122 11.96 -1.47 2.39
C HIS A 122 12.03 -2.52 3.51
N ARG A 123 11.88 -2.12 4.78
CA ARG A 123 11.85 -3.07 5.91
C ARG A 123 10.67 -4.04 5.83
N LEU A 124 9.49 -3.54 5.46
CA LEU A 124 8.26 -4.35 5.38
C LEU A 124 8.24 -5.30 4.18
N LEU A 125 8.87 -4.92 3.07
CA LEU A 125 8.81 -5.68 1.81
C LEU A 125 10.04 -6.54 1.56
N SER A 126 11.15 -6.31 2.26
CA SER A 126 12.37 -7.10 2.07
C SER A 126 12.10 -8.59 2.34
N PRO A 127 12.45 -9.49 1.40
CA PRO A 127 12.31 -10.93 1.62
C PRO A 127 13.04 -11.44 2.88
N LYS A 128 14.14 -10.78 3.24
CA LYS A 128 14.94 -11.12 4.44
C LYS A 128 14.22 -10.79 5.76
N SER A 129 13.25 -9.90 5.73
CA SER A 129 12.52 -9.48 6.94
C SER A 129 11.41 -10.45 7.32
N HIS A 130 11.01 -11.36 6.44
CA HIS A 130 9.96 -12.36 6.64
C HIS A 130 8.68 -11.79 7.28
N VAL A 131 8.31 -10.56 6.93
CA VAL A 131 7.13 -9.90 7.48
C VAL A 131 5.89 -10.68 7.07
N SER A 132 5.18 -11.22 8.06
CA SER A 132 3.97 -12.00 7.85
C SER A 132 2.85 -11.15 7.24
N LYS A 133 2.07 -11.76 6.36
CA LYS A 133 0.87 -11.18 5.77
C LYS A 133 -0.25 -12.18 5.91
N VAL A 134 -1.33 -11.78 6.57
CA VAL A 134 -2.50 -12.63 6.82
C VAL A 134 -3.59 -12.25 5.84
N TYR A 135 -4.15 -13.26 5.21
CA TYR A 135 -5.27 -13.10 4.28
C TYR A 135 -6.44 -13.97 4.69
N GLU A 136 -7.64 -13.50 4.42
CA GLU A 136 -8.85 -14.32 4.36
C GLU A 136 -9.22 -14.52 2.89
N ALA A 137 -9.60 -15.73 2.53
CA ALA A 137 -9.98 -16.07 1.17
C ALA A 137 -11.20 -16.97 1.14
N VAL A 138 -11.92 -16.88 0.04
CA VAL A 138 -12.96 -17.83 -0.37
C VAL A 138 -12.41 -18.64 -1.54
N ILE A 139 -12.49 -19.95 -1.41
CA ILE A 139 -11.92 -20.92 -2.34
C ILE A 139 -13.05 -21.71 -2.97
N ASP A 140 -13.12 -21.72 -4.30
CA ASP A 140 -13.94 -22.68 -5.04
C ASP A 140 -13.28 -24.06 -4.95
N GLY A 141 -13.91 -24.95 -4.18
CA GLY A 141 -13.42 -26.29 -3.84
C GLY A 141 -13.36 -26.57 -2.34
N LYS A 142 -13.30 -27.86 -2.02
CA LYS A 142 -13.13 -28.36 -0.66
C LYS A 142 -11.65 -28.32 -0.27
N VAL A 143 -11.27 -27.37 0.61
CA VAL A 143 -9.92 -27.36 1.20
C VAL A 143 -9.84 -28.43 2.27
N ILE A 144 -8.80 -29.27 2.22
CA ILE A 144 -8.61 -30.44 3.06
C ILE A 144 -7.25 -30.39 3.78
N GLU A 145 -7.01 -31.37 4.68
CA GLU A 145 -5.80 -31.42 5.50
C GLU A 145 -4.54 -31.60 4.66
N GLU A 146 -4.62 -32.35 3.56
CA GLU A 146 -3.51 -32.54 2.61
C GLU A 146 -3.08 -31.21 1.96
N ASP A 147 -4.02 -30.29 1.70
CA ASP A 147 -3.69 -28.96 1.21
C ASP A 147 -2.90 -28.18 2.27
N ARG A 148 -3.35 -28.24 3.55
CA ARG A 148 -2.63 -27.57 4.66
C ARG A 148 -1.20 -28.06 4.77
N GLN A 149 -0.99 -29.38 4.68
CA GLN A 149 0.35 -29.95 4.72
C GLN A 149 1.20 -29.48 3.52
N ALA A 150 0.66 -29.51 2.32
CA ALA A 150 1.36 -29.04 1.12
C ALA A 150 1.77 -27.55 1.23
N PHE A 151 0.90 -26.69 1.78
CA PHE A 151 1.19 -25.28 2.02
C PHE A 151 2.28 -25.09 3.09
N ALA A 152 2.29 -25.90 4.15
CA ALA A 152 3.28 -25.87 5.22
C ALA A 152 4.68 -26.36 4.74
N GLU A 153 4.74 -27.23 3.76
CA GLU A 153 6.00 -27.70 3.15
C GLU A 153 6.53 -26.73 2.08
N GLY A 154 5.66 -25.88 1.53
CA GLY A 154 5.96 -25.01 0.38
C GLY A 154 5.67 -25.68 -0.94
N LEU A 155 5.17 -24.89 -1.90
CA LEU A 155 4.68 -25.35 -3.19
C LEU A 155 5.56 -24.84 -4.34
N ASP A 156 5.84 -25.70 -5.30
CA ASP A 156 6.36 -25.28 -6.60
C ASP A 156 5.24 -24.66 -7.43
N ILE A 157 5.25 -23.34 -7.51
CA ILE A 157 4.28 -22.54 -8.27
C ILE A 157 4.82 -22.08 -9.62
N GLY A 158 5.91 -22.71 -10.09
CA GLY A 158 6.54 -22.42 -11.39
C GLY A 158 7.52 -21.24 -11.36
N ASP A 159 8.01 -20.85 -10.18
CA ASP A 159 9.13 -19.92 -10.02
C ASP A 159 10.44 -20.71 -9.81
N ASP A 160 11.59 -20.01 -9.75
CA ASP A 160 12.92 -20.66 -9.58
C ASP A 160 13.03 -21.51 -8.30
N LYS A 161 12.22 -21.21 -7.29
CA LYS A 161 12.20 -21.92 -6.01
C LYS A 161 10.76 -22.11 -5.53
N PRO A 162 10.49 -23.21 -4.79
CA PRO A 162 9.22 -23.36 -4.09
C PRO A 162 8.90 -22.16 -3.21
N THR A 163 7.63 -21.99 -2.84
CA THR A 163 7.21 -20.97 -1.88
C THR A 163 7.82 -21.24 -0.50
N LEU A 164 7.96 -20.19 0.30
CA LEU A 164 8.19 -20.39 1.73
C LEU A 164 6.99 -21.10 2.33
N PRO A 165 7.18 -21.83 3.46
CA PRO A 165 6.09 -22.39 4.24
C PRO A 165 4.99 -21.37 4.52
N ALA A 166 3.73 -21.77 4.32
CA ALA A 166 2.55 -20.97 4.61
C ALA A 166 1.65 -21.67 5.61
N GLU A 167 1.12 -20.91 6.55
CA GLU A 167 0.14 -21.44 7.52
C GLU A 167 -1.27 -21.28 6.95
N LEU A 168 -1.97 -22.39 6.74
CA LEU A 168 -3.32 -22.45 6.21
C LEU A 168 -4.30 -22.94 7.28
N THR A 169 -5.33 -22.15 7.59
CA THR A 169 -6.41 -22.51 8.51
C THR A 169 -7.74 -22.56 7.76
N ILE A 170 -8.43 -23.69 7.84
CA ILE A 170 -9.79 -23.83 7.29
C ILE A 170 -10.76 -23.27 8.34
N LEU A 171 -11.50 -22.21 7.97
CA LEU A 171 -12.47 -21.57 8.86
C LEU A 171 -13.84 -22.24 8.72
N GLU A 172 -14.24 -22.53 7.48
CA GLU A 172 -15.54 -23.09 7.16
C GLU A 172 -15.49 -23.79 5.80
N THR A 173 -16.23 -24.86 5.64
CA THR A 173 -16.46 -25.51 4.35
C THR A 173 -17.96 -25.72 4.19
N THR A 174 -18.52 -25.21 3.11
CA THR A 174 -19.95 -25.28 2.80
C THR A 174 -20.15 -26.06 1.51
N GLU A 175 -21.04 -27.03 1.51
CA GLU A 175 -21.52 -27.66 0.27
C GLU A 175 -22.65 -26.82 -0.29
N LYS A 176 -22.43 -26.20 -1.47
CA LYS A 176 -23.39 -25.32 -2.15
C LYS A 176 -24.41 -26.13 -2.93
N GLU A 177 -23.95 -27.19 -3.59
CA GLU A 177 -24.72 -28.19 -4.32
C GLU A 177 -24.07 -29.55 -4.14
N PRO A 178 -24.74 -30.67 -4.39
CA PRO A 178 -24.16 -31.99 -4.22
C PRO A 178 -22.80 -32.13 -4.95
N GLY A 179 -21.73 -32.31 -4.16
CA GLY A 179 -20.36 -32.42 -4.67
C GLY A 179 -19.67 -31.09 -4.99
N ILE A 180 -20.32 -29.94 -4.85
CA ILE A 180 -19.75 -28.60 -5.10
C ILE A 180 -19.53 -27.89 -3.77
N PHE A 181 -18.26 -27.64 -3.45
CA PHE A 181 -17.86 -27.07 -2.17
C PHE A 181 -17.25 -25.68 -2.34
N GLU A 182 -17.45 -24.86 -1.33
CA GLU A 182 -16.77 -23.59 -1.12
C GLU A 182 -16.11 -23.62 0.26
N SER A 183 -14.86 -23.21 0.35
CA SER A 183 -14.14 -23.15 1.62
C SER A 183 -13.72 -21.73 1.93
N ARG A 184 -14.00 -21.26 3.15
CA ARG A 184 -13.45 -20.01 3.69
C ARG A 184 -12.23 -20.35 4.52
N ILE A 185 -11.11 -19.68 4.22
CA ILE A 185 -9.81 -19.98 4.84
C ILE A 185 -9.13 -18.71 5.33
N ARG A 186 -8.16 -18.90 6.21
CA ARG A 186 -7.15 -17.90 6.54
C ARG A 186 -5.78 -18.44 6.18
N ILE A 187 -4.96 -17.61 5.54
CA ILE A 187 -3.60 -17.99 5.16
C ILE A 187 -2.61 -16.93 5.58
N THR A 188 -1.48 -17.36 6.17
CA THR A 188 -0.34 -16.53 6.53
C THR A 188 0.84 -16.87 5.64
N ILE A 189 1.40 -15.86 4.95
CA ILE A 189 2.62 -15.98 4.15
C ILE A 189 3.66 -14.96 4.60
N CYS A 190 4.95 -15.30 4.48
CA CYS A 190 6.08 -14.43 4.86
C CYS A 190 6.84 -13.84 3.66
N GLU A 191 6.31 -13.99 2.47
CA GLU A 191 6.83 -13.44 1.21
C GLU A 191 5.69 -12.81 0.39
N GLY A 192 5.93 -12.39 -0.85
CA GLY A 192 4.89 -11.84 -1.71
C GLY A 192 5.33 -11.90 -3.17
N ARG A 193 5.04 -13.01 -3.84
CA ARG A 193 5.27 -13.21 -5.27
C ARG A 193 4.03 -12.82 -6.07
N PHE A 194 4.21 -12.65 -7.37
CA PHE A 194 3.12 -12.36 -8.28
C PHE A 194 2.01 -13.41 -8.18
N HIS A 195 0.79 -12.99 -7.83
CA HIS A 195 -0.40 -13.82 -7.65
C HIS A 195 -0.18 -15.06 -6.76
N GLN A 196 0.70 -14.98 -5.75
CA GLN A 196 1.22 -16.13 -5.02
C GLN A 196 0.10 -17.04 -4.47
N ILE A 197 -0.84 -16.49 -3.70
CA ILE A 197 -1.91 -17.29 -3.07
C ILE A 197 -2.79 -17.96 -4.13
N LYS A 198 -3.13 -17.27 -5.21
CA LYS A 198 -3.91 -17.81 -6.32
C LYS A 198 -3.20 -19.00 -6.97
N ARG A 199 -1.92 -18.85 -7.30
CA ARG A 199 -1.09 -19.90 -7.90
C ARG A 199 -0.88 -21.08 -6.96
N MET A 200 -0.78 -20.83 -5.64
CA MET A 200 -0.69 -21.92 -4.65
C MET A 200 -1.97 -22.76 -4.64
N PHE A 201 -3.15 -22.14 -4.68
CA PHE A 201 -4.43 -22.87 -4.74
C PHE A 201 -4.63 -23.55 -6.11
N GLU A 202 -4.25 -22.93 -7.20
CA GLU A 202 -4.26 -23.55 -8.54
C GLU A 202 -3.41 -24.83 -8.56
N LYS A 203 -2.26 -24.83 -7.87
CA LYS A 203 -1.37 -26.02 -7.78
C LYS A 203 -2.02 -27.20 -7.08
N VAL A 204 -2.93 -26.97 -6.15
CA VAL A 204 -3.72 -28.02 -5.48
C VAL A 204 -5.12 -28.20 -6.08
N GLY A 205 -5.32 -27.72 -7.32
CA GLY A 205 -6.54 -27.94 -8.10
C GLY A 205 -7.76 -27.14 -7.63
N LYS A 206 -7.55 -25.97 -6.99
CA LYS A 206 -8.60 -25.13 -6.45
C LYS A 206 -8.44 -23.68 -6.92
N THR A 207 -9.50 -22.88 -6.84
CA THR A 207 -9.52 -21.50 -7.33
C THR A 207 -9.86 -20.51 -6.22
N VAL A 208 -9.07 -19.45 -6.09
CA VAL A 208 -9.38 -18.33 -5.20
C VAL A 208 -10.44 -17.44 -5.87
N VAL A 209 -11.61 -17.33 -5.29
CA VAL A 209 -12.71 -16.48 -5.81
C VAL A 209 -12.82 -15.16 -5.07
N TYR A 210 -12.29 -15.07 -3.85
CA TYR A 210 -12.18 -13.83 -3.07
C TYR A 210 -10.90 -13.85 -2.25
N LEU A 211 -10.24 -12.68 -2.16
CA LEU A 211 -9.02 -12.53 -1.38
C LEU A 211 -8.98 -11.15 -0.71
N LYS A 212 -8.74 -11.16 0.61
CA LYS A 212 -8.64 -9.95 1.42
C LYS A 212 -7.45 -10.02 2.37
N ARG A 213 -6.55 -9.05 2.31
CA ARG A 213 -5.46 -8.94 3.30
C ARG A 213 -5.97 -8.32 4.59
N LEU A 214 -5.78 -9.03 5.70
CA LEU A 214 -6.20 -8.60 7.04
C LEU A 214 -5.07 -7.88 7.78
N SER A 215 -3.81 -8.34 7.62
CA SER A 215 -2.69 -7.72 8.32
C SER A 215 -1.37 -7.81 7.54
N MET A 216 -0.41 -6.99 7.95
CA MET A 216 0.98 -7.01 7.51
C MET A 216 1.89 -6.71 8.69
N GLY A 217 2.63 -7.73 9.19
CA GLY A 217 3.35 -7.65 10.45
C GLY A 217 2.38 -7.38 11.62
N SER A 218 2.66 -6.36 12.40
CA SER A 218 1.81 -5.92 13.52
C SER A 218 0.68 -4.96 13.10
N LEU A 219 0.62 -4.54 11.84
CA LEU A 219 -0.44 -3.66 11.36
C LEU A 219 -1.64 -4.50 10.94
N GLU A 220 -2.77 -4.30 11.61
CA GLU A 220 -4.05 -4.96 11.30
C GLU A 220 -5.01 -3.98 10.64
N LEU A 221 -5.83 -4.49 9.71
CA LEU A 221 -6.89 -3.70 9.10
C LEU A 221 -7.94 -3.37 10.16
N ASP A 222 -8.20 -2.09 10.36
CA ASP A 222 -9.30 -1.66 11.21
C ASP A 222 -10.64 -2.19 10.65
N PRO A 223 -11.37 -3.03 11.41
CA PRO A 223 -12.64 -3.58 10.95
C PRO A 223 -13.72 -2.51 10.73
N ALA A 224 -13.58 -1.34 11.35
CA ALA A 224 -14.51 -0.22 11.17
C ALA A 224 -14.19 0.62 9.93
N LEU A 225 -13.01 0.44 9.31
CA LEU A 225 -12.59 1.22 8.14
C LEU A 225 -13.36 0.76 6.89
N PRO A 226 -14.20 1.64 6.27
CA PRO A 226 -14.93 1.29 5.06
C PRO A 226 -14.01 0.97 3.89
N LYS A 227 -14.50 0.17 2.93
CA LYS A 227 -13.75 -0.06 1.69
C LYS A 227 -13.59 1.25 0.90
N GLY A 228 -12.37 1.54 0.49
CA GLY A 228 -12.03 2.75 -0.25
C GLY A 228 -11.65 3.95 0.62
N SER A 229 -11.55 3.74 1.95
CA SER A 229 -11.13 4.75 2.91
C SER A 229 -9.82 4.35 3.56
#